data_b88c3c2e791a50e357fe96d0f17a4f94
#
_entry.id   b88c3c2e791a50e357fe96d0f17a4f94
#
_cell.length_a   1.000
_cell.length_b   1.000
_cell.length_c   1.000
_cell.angle_alpha   90.00
_cell.angle_beta   90.00
_cell.angle_gamma   90.00
#
_symmetry.space_group_name_H-M   'P 1'
#
loop_
_entity.id
_entity.type
_entity.pdbx_description
1 polymer ?
#
loop_
_entity_poly.entity_id
_entity_poly.type
_entity_poly.pdbx_seq_one_letter_code
_entity_poly.pdbx_strand_id
1 'polypeptide(L)'
;MMGLPPSYEAAFHNPPSNKSRSLTSNNRAKFSEVKLFENSKERSRFEDLADLFAIMKTMESLEAAYSRDSVSSTEYTDSCFKLISQFKTTESVLVTSGAILSADAFIHDHEIDCPRAYERLIRVGVPATVVHSTHDNRGEIVIVAETVQEFITAMDGIKLGNFAPSFYTP
;
A
#
# COMPACT_ATOMS: atom_id res chain seq x y z
N MET A 1 -56.27 8.95 -0.19
CA MET A 1 -55.58 10.05 -0.90
C MET A 1 -54.29 10.34 -0.18
N MET A 2 -53.19 9.81 -0.65
CA MET A 2 -51.86 10.09 -0.10
C MET A 2 -51.30 11.31 -0.83
N GLY A 3 -51.07 12.40 -0.07
CA GLY A 3 -50.47 13.62 -0.61
C GLY A 3 -49.01 13.41 -0.93
N LEU A 4 -48.57 13.83 -2.11
CA LEU A 4 -47.17 13.87 -2.54
C LEU A 4 -46.36 14.81 -1.62
N PRO A 5 -45.12 14.47 -1.27
CA PRO A 5 -44.28 15.37 -0.51
C PRO A 5 -43.94 16.63 -1.32
N PRO A 6 -43.80 17.81 -0.69
CA PRO A 6 -43.47 19.04 -1.41
C PRO A 6 -42.12 18.93 -2.08
N SER A 7 -42.06 19.35 -3.36
CA SER A 7 -40.84 19.35 -4.14
C SER A 7 -39.81 20.34 -3.51
N TYR A 8 -38.57 19.92 -3.35
CA TYR A 8 -37.49 20.71 -2.76
C TYR A 8 -37.09 21.96 -3.57
N GLU A 9 -37.62 22.15 -4.77
CA GLU A 9 -37.42 23.36 -5.59
C GLU A 9 -37.96 24.66 -4.93
N ALA A 10 -38.88 24.55 -3.97
CA ALA A 10 -39.40 25.73 -3.27
C ALA A 10 -38.41 26.34 -2.26
N ALA A 11 -37.33 25.67 -1.91
CA ALA A 11 -36.34 26.14 -0.92
C ALA A 11 -35.33 27.16 -1.46
N PHE A 12 -35.22 27.30 -2.80
CA PHE A 12 -34.16 28.15 -3.40
C PHE A 12 -34.65 29.55 -3.83
N HIS A 13 -35.93 29.88 -3.64
CA HIS A 13 -36.51 31.13 -4.21
C HIS A 13 -36.64 32.30 -3.23
N ASN A 14 -36.20 32.18 -1.97
CA ASN A 14 -36.17 33.32 -1.05
C ASN A 14 -34.87 33.35 -0.24
N PRO A 15 -33.80 33.99 -0.71
CA PRO A 15 -32.70 34.30 0.16
C PRO A 15 -33.16 35.33 1.21
N PRO A 16 -32.89 35.10 2.53
CA PRO A 16 -33.21 36.09 3.54
C PRO A 16 -32.43 37.35 3.26
N SER A 17 -33.14 38.48 3.20
CA SER A 17 -32.53 39.82 3.05
C SER A 17 -31.53 40.07 4.19
N ASN A 18 -30.27 40.03 3.84
CA ASN A 18 -29.14 40.23 4.75
C ASN A 18 -29.09 41.73 5.12
N LYS A 19 -29.72 42.09 6.24
CA LYS A 19 -29.43 43.37 6.89
C LYS A 19 -27.96 43.32 7.35
N SER A 20 -27.12 44.03 6.62
CA SER A 20 -25.73 44.29 6.95
C SER A 20 -25.61 44.82 8.39
N ARG A 21 -25.39 43.95 9.36
CA ARG A 21 -24.82 44.33 10.63
C ARG A 21 -23.32 44.53 10.40
N SER A 22 -22.91 45.78 10.39
CA SER A 22 -21.51 46.15 10.55
C SER A 22 -21.00 45.64 11.88
N LEU A 23 -20.47 44.43 11.90
CA LEU A 23 -19.66 43.91 13.00
C LEU A 23 -18.28 44.58 12.86
N THR A 24 -18.04 45.53 13.74
CA THR A 24 -16.76 46.18 13.98
C THR A 24 -15.63 45.15 13.97
N SER A 25 -14.81 45.31 12.97
CA SER A 25 -13.50 44.71 12.82
C SER A 25 -12.63 45.00 14.04
N ASN A 26 -12.44 44.02 14.96
CA ASN A 26 -11.28 44.08 15.87
C ASN A 26 -10.90 42.77 16.58
N ASN A 27 -11.25 41.59 16.04
CA ASN A 27 -10.63 40.36 16.52
C ASN A 27 -10.48 39.36 15.37
N ARG A 28 -9.86 39.78 14.27
CA ARG A 28 -9.24 38.84 13.36
C ARG A 28 -7.94 38.44 14.04
N ALA A 29 -7.97 37.35 14.82
CA ALA A 29 -6.75 36.70 15.23
C ALA A 29 -5.90 36.55 13.95
N LYS A 30 -4.75 37.23 13.94
CA LYS A 30 -3.78 37.07 12.86
C LYS A 30 -3.30 35.63 12.94
N PHE A 31 -3.96 34.74 12.21
CA PHE A 31 -3.39 33.44 11.93
C PHE A 31 -2.11 33.71 11.16
N SER A 32 -0.98 33.64 11.84
CA SER A 32 0.29 33.70 11.15
C SER A 32 0.40 32.44 10.32
N GLU A 33 0.69 32.61 9.04
CA GLU A 33 0.97 31.49 8.17
C GLU A 33 2.18 30.72 8.73
N VAL A 34 1.96 29.43 9.06
CA VAL A 34 3.02 28.56 9.57
C VAL A 34 3.70 27.92 8.36
N LYS A 35 4.98 28.18 8.23
CA LYS A 35 5.79 27.53 7.19
C LYS A 35 6.05 26.09 7.58
N LEU A 36 5.53 25.14 6.80
CA LEU A 36 5.62 23.69 7.09
C LEU A 36 6.97 23.08 6.70
N PHE A 37 7.73 23.73 5.84
CA PHE A 37 9.06 23.29 5.39
C PHE A 37 9.93 24.50 5.10
N GLU A 38 11.24 24.39 5.29
CA GLU A 38 12.18 25.48 5.05
C GLU A 38 12.71 25.50 3.63
N ASN A 39 12.84 24.34 3.00
CA ASN A 39 13.42 24.20 1.67
C ASN A 39 12.72 23.08 0.86
N SER A 40 13.01 23.04 -0.44
CA SER A 40 12.41 22.08 -1.37
C SER A 40 12.76 20.61 -1.04
N LYS A 41 13.96 20.37 -0.49
CA LYS A 41 14.40 19.01 -0.13
C LYS A 41 13.60 18.48 1.07
N GLU A 42 13.36 19.33 2.04
CA GLU A 42 12.54 19.00 3.20
C GLU A 42 11.09 18.74 2.80
N ARG A 43 10.56 19.58 1.88
CA ARG A 43 9.24 19.37 1.30
C ARG A 43 9.13 17.99 0.62
N SER A 44 10.08 17.66 -0.26
CA SER A 44 10.09 16.36 -0.94
C SER A 44 10.14 15.19 0.05
N ARG A 45 10.95 15.32 1.12
CA ARG A 45 10.98 14.31 2.18
C ARG A 45 9.63 14.11 2.86
N PHE A 46 8.90 15.18 3.17
CA PHE A 46 7.56 15.07 3.75
C PHE A 46 6.55 14.47 2.78
N GLU A 47 6.65 14.79 1.48
CA GLU A 47 5.82 14.20 0.44
C GLU A 47 6.07 12.68 0.35
N ASP A 48 7.33 12.22 0.31
CA ASP A 48 7.69 10.80 0.29
C ASP A 48 7.22 10.05 1.55
N LEU A 49 7.30 10.67 2.73
CA LEU A 49 6.77 10.09 3.99
C LEU A 49 5.25 10.00 3.97
N ALA A 50 4.57 11.01 3.41
CA ALA A 50 3.12 11.00 3.25
C ALA A 50 2.66 9.91 2.27
N ASP A 51 3.42 9.67 1.20
CA ASP A 51 3.16 8.59 0.25
C ASP A 51 3.31 7.22 0.93
N LEU A 52 4.36 7.00 1.73
CA LEU A 52 4.53 5.77 2.49
C LEU A 52 3.34 5.54 3.44
N PHE A 53 2.94 6.57 4.18
CA PHE A 53 1.76 6.50 5.05
C PHE A 53 0.48 6.18 4.26
N ALA A 54 0.26 6.84 3.13
CA ALA A 54 -0.92 6.63 2.29
C ALA A 54 -0.98 5.19 1.73
N ILE A 55 0.16 4.62 1.30
CA ILE A 55 0.25 3.23 0.84
C ILE A 55 -0.14 2.27 1.97
N MET A 56 0.37 2.47 3.19
CA MET A 56 0.03 1.62 4.34
C MET A 56 -1.45 1.70 4.69
N LYS A 57 -2.04 2.90 4.76
CA LYS A 57 -3.48 3.07 5.05
C LYS A 57 -4.37 2.52 3.94
N THR A 58 -3.93 2.61 2.68
CA THR A 58 -4.65 2.03 1.55
C THR A 58 -4.61 0.50 1.61
N MET A 59 -3.46 -0.10 1.93
CA MET A 59 -3.34 -1.54 2.14
C MET A 59 -4.22 -2.02 3.30
N GLU A 60 -4.24 -1.30 4.43
CA GLU A 60 -5.11 -1.63 5.57
C GLU A 60 -6.59 -1.66 5.15
N SER A 61 -6.99 -0.66 4.37
CA SER A 61 -8.36 -0.57 3.84
C SER A 61 -8.67 -1.66 2.82
N LEU A 62 -7.72 -2.01 1.95
CA LEU A 62 -7.87 -3.07 0.96
C LEU A 62 -8.02 -4.45 1.63
N GLU A 63 -7.18 -4.77 2.61
CA GLU A 63 -7.29 -6.01 3.40
C GLU A 63 -8.62 -6.09 4.15
N ALA A 64 -9.07 -4.97 4.73
CA ALA A 64 -10.37 -4.90 5.41
C ALA A 64 -11.55 -5.05 4.44
N ALA A 65 -11.47 -4.51 3.22
CA ALA A 65 -12.50 -4.66 2.19
C ALA A 65 -12.56 -6.09 1.67
N TYR A 66 -11.39 -6.71 1.43
CA TYR A 66 -11.31 -8.11 1.01
C TYR A 66 -11.85 -9.08 2.06
N SER A 67 -11.55 -8.87 3.33
CA SER A 67 -12.07 -9.71 4.43
C SER A 67 -13.60 -9.59 4.65
N ARG A 68 -14.25 -8.59 4.03
CA ARG A 68 -15.72 -8.41 4.04
C ARG A 68 -16.38 -8.80 2.71
N ASP A 69 -15.64 -9.42 1.81
CA ASP A 69 -16.10 -9.76 0.45
C ASP A 69 -16.59 -8.55 -0.36
N SER A 70 -16.08 -7.35 -0.04
CA SER A 70 -16.45 -6.10 -0.73
C SER A 70 -15.65 -5.87 -2.02
N VAL A 71 -14.59 -6.63 -2.23
CA VAL A 71 -13.71 -6.59 -3.40
C VAL A 71 -13.51 -8.02 -3.91
N SER A 72 -13.54 -8.19 -5.23
CA SER A 72 -13.30 -9.50 -5.84
C SER A 72 -11.85 -9.96 -5.64
N SER A 73 -11.63 -11.27 -5.68
CA SER A 73 -10.30 -11.89 -5.51
C SER A 73 -9.29 -11.39 -6.56
N THR A 74 -9.71 -11.16 -7.79
CA THR A 74 -8.86 -10.65 -8.87
C THR A 74 -8.48 -9.19 -8.64
N GLU A 75 -9.45 -8.30 -8.38
CA GLU A 75 -9.20 -6.87 -8.10
C GLU A 75 -8.34 -6.67 -6.86
N TYR A 76 -8.58 -7.48 -5.81
CA TYR A 76 -7.75 -7.49 -4.61
C TYR A 76 -6.31 -7.86 -4.96
N THR A 77 -6.10 -8.95 -5.71
CA THR A 77 -4.76 -9.45 -6.05
C THR A 77 -3.96 -8.43 -6.83
N ASP A 78 -4.54 -7.83 -7.86
CA ASP A 78 -3.89 -6.83 -8.70
C ASP A 78 -3.55 -5.56 -7.91
N SER A 79 -4.51 -5.08 -7.11
CA SER A 79 -4.31 -3.91 -6.26
C SER A 79 -3.25 -4.14 -5.17
N CYS A 80 -3.27 -5.32 -4.57
CA CYS A 80 -2.31 -5.72 -3.54
C CYS A 80 -0.87 -5.80 -4.10
N PHE A 81 -0.66 -6.42 -5.25
CA PHE A 81 0.66 -6.44 -5.90
C PHE A 81 1.17 -5.04 -6.22
N LYS A 82 0.29 -4.17 -6.73
CA LYS A 82 0.64 -2.78 -7.02
C LYS A 82 1.10 -2.04 -5.76
N LEU A 83 0.34 -2.16 -4.67
CA LEU A 83 0.67 -1.51 -3.39
C LEU A 83 1.96 -2.08 -2.78
N ILE A 84 2.20 -3.39 -2.86
CA ILE A 84 3.45 -4.01 -2.40
C ILE A 84 4.65 -3.47 -3.19
N SER A 85 4.52 -3.35 -4.50
CA SER A 85 5.57 -2.79 -5.36
C SER A 85 5.86 -1.32 -5.03
N GLN A 86 4.81 -0.51 -4.89
CA GLN A 86 4.93 0.90 -4.50
C GLN A 86 5.58 1.04 -3.12
N PHE A 87 5.14 0.25 -2.14
CA PHE A 87 5.71 0.24 -0.79
C PHE A 87 7.21 -0.01 -0.81
N LYS A 88 7.67 -1.08 -1.47
CA LYS A 88 9.09 -1.43 -1.56
C LYS A 88 9.92 -0.32 -2.21
N THR A 89 9.39 0.30 -3.25
CA THR A 89 10.07 1.40 -3.94
C THR A 89 10.18 2.62 -3.03
N THR A 90 9.09 3.05 -2.40
CA THR A 90 9.05 4.23 -1.51
C THR A 90 9.91 4.00 -0.26
N GLU A 91 9.83 2.83 0.36
CA GLU A 91 10.67 2.47 1.51
C GLU A 91 12.16 2.53 1.13
N SER A 92 12.55 1.95 0.00
CA SER A 92 13.95 1.97 -0.48
C SER A 92 14.47 3.40 -0.67
N VAL A 93 13.67 4.29 -1.24
CA VAL A 93 14.02 5.71 -1.41
C VAL A 93 14.21 6.41 -0.07
N LEU A 94 13.26 6.22 0.86
CA LEU A 94 13.29 6.84 2.18
C LEU A 94 14.46 6.34 3.05
N VAL A 95 14.75 5.05 3.02
CA VAL A 95 15.91 4.46 3.71
C VAL A 95 17.22 4.97 3.10
N THR A 96 17.33 4.97 1.77
CA THR A 96 18.53 5.44 1.07
C THR A 96 18.80 6.93 1.31
N SER A 97 17.74 7.75 1.40
CA SER A 97 17.86 9.18 1.72
C SER A 97 18.15 9.45 3.20
N GLY A 98 18.09 8.43 4.06
CA GLY A 98 18.22 8.55 5.51
C GLY A 98 17.04 9.23 6.18
N ALA A 99 15.87 9.25 5.52
CA ALA A 99 14.65 9.84 6.07
C ALA A 99 14.03 8.96 7.16
N ILE A 100 14.13 7.64 6.99
CA ILE A 100 13.69 6.62 7.97
C ILE A 100 14.77 5.54 8.10
N LEU A 101 14.75 4.82 9.20
CA LEU A 101 15.62 3.62 9.38
C LEU A 101 15.01 2.40 8.67
N SER A 102 13.71 2.23 8.80
CA SER A 102 12.90 1.18 8.17
C SER A 102 11.42 1.57 8.23
N ALA A 103 10.58 0.92 7.44
CA ALA A 103 9.14 1.11 7.55
C ALA A 103 8.59 0.67 8.91
N ASP A 104 9.17 -0.37 9.53
CA ASP A 104 8.81 -0.82 10.87
C ASP A 104 9.05 0.27 11.92
N ALA A 105 10.25 0.90 11.90
CA ALA A 105 10.57 2.02 12.78
C ALA A 105 9.61 3.20 12.55
N PHE A 106 9.29 3.52 11.29
CA PHE A 106 8.37 4.59 10.95
C PHE A 106 6.95 4.35 11.51
N ILE A 107 6.44 3.12 11.42
CA ILE A 107 5.14 2.74 11.99
C ILE A 107 5.14 2.93 13.50
N HIS A 108 6.20 2.47 14.18
CA HIS A 108 6.33 2.56 15.62
C HIS A 108 6.46 4.02 16.09
N ASP A 109 7.35 4.80 15.46
CA ASP A 109 7.63 6.19 15.85
C ASP A 109 6.43 7.12 15.68
N HIS A 110 5.57 6.82 14.71
CA HIS A 110 4.37 7.60 14.41
C HIS A 110 3.07 6.95 14.92
N GLU A 111 3.17 5.86 15.69
CA GLU A 111 2.03 5.13 16.26
C GLU A 111 0.94 4.83 15.21
N ILE A 112 1.36 4.36 14.01
CA ILE A 112 0.46 4.13 12.89
C ILE A 112 -0.32 2.83 13.12
N ASP A 113 -1.63 2.93 13.35
CA ASP A 113 -2.51 1.78 13.46
C ASP A 113 -2.82 1.20 12.07
N CYS A 114 -2.12 0.11 11.71
CA CYS A 114 -2.26 -0.59 10.44
C CYS A 114 -1.84 -2.07 10.53
N PRO A 115 -2.51 -2.87 11.39
CA PRO A 115 -2.06 -4.25 11.67
C PRO A 115 -2.14 -5.19 10.46
N ARG A 116 -3.16 -5.06 9.61
CA ARG A 116 -3.30 -5.88 8.39
C ARG A 116 -2.28 -5.49 7.34
N ALA A 117 -2.07 -4.19 7.15
CA ALA A 117 -1.05 -3.68 6.24
C ALA A 117 0.35 -4.09 6.69
N TYR A 118 0.64 -4.02 7.98
CA TYR A 118 1.89 -4.49 8.55
C TYR A 118 2.15 -5.97 8.21
N GLU A 119 1.18 -6.83 8.47
CA GLU A 119 1.29 -8.24 8.13
C GLU A 119 1.53 -8.44 6.62
N ARG A 120 0.76 -7.73 5.78
CA ARG A 120 0.82 -7.89 4.33
C ARG A 120 2.08 -7.32 3.70
N LEU A 121 2.49 -6.11 4.07
CA LEU A 121 3.61 -5.39 3.44
C LEU A 121 4.97 -5.80 3.99
N ILE A 122 5.05 -6.03 5.32
CA ILE A 122 6.34 -6.24 6.00
C ILE A 122 6.60 -7.73 6.23
N ARG A 123 5.61 -8.49 6.71
CA ARG A 123 5.84 -9.91 7.06
C ARG A 123 5.69 -10.86 5.88
N VAL A 124 4.61 -10.74 5.12
CA VAL A 124 4.25 -11.72 4.08
C VAL A 124 4.78 -11.30 2.71
N GLY A 125 4.55 -10.07 2.29
CA GLY A 125 5.06 -9.49 1.04
C GLY A 125 4.38 -9.99 -0.24
N VAL A 126 3.27 -10.75 -0.14
CA VAL A 126 2.48 -11.26 -1.27
C VAL A 126 0.98 -11.21 -0.94
N PRO A 127 0.06 -11.13 -1.93
CA PRO A 127 -1.38 -11.14 -1.69
C PRO A 127 -1.87 -12.40 -0.95
N ALA A 128 -2.96 -12.27 -0.18
CA ALA A 128 -3.59 -13.39 0.52
C ALA A 128 -4.03 -14.52 -0.43
N THR A 129 -4.51 -14.16 -1.61
CA THR A 129 -4.91 -15.09 -2.67
C THR A 129 -3.78 -16.02 -3.11
N VAL A 130 -2.55 -15.50 -3.17
CA VAL A 130 -1.36 -16.29 -3.51
C VAL A 130 -0.97 -17.23 -2.36
N VAL A 131 -1.03 -16.74 -1.12
CA VAL A 131 -0.72 -17.58 0.07
C VAL A 131 -1.68 -18.77 0.17
N HIS A 132 -2.97 -18.53 -0.11
CA HIS A 132 -3.98 -19.60 -0.03
C HIS A 132 -3.91 -20.57 -1.22
N SER A 133 -3.58 -20.11 -2.42
CA SER A 133 -3.37 -20.98 -3.58
C SER A 133 -2.17 -21.91 -3.41
N THR A 134 -1.16 -21.52 -2.65
CA THR A 134 -0.01 -22.37 -2.33
C THR A 134 -0.37 -23.50 -1.37
N HIS A 135 -1.45 -23.37 -0.60
CA HIS A 135 -1.89 -24.43 0.30
C HIS A 135 -2.60 -25.57 -0.45
N ASP A 136 -3.32 -25.24 -1.53
CA ASP A 136 -3.97 -26.24 -2.40
C ASP A 136 -3.00 -26.84 -3.44
N ASN A 137 -1.97 -26.09 -3.83
CA ASN A 137 -0.98 -26.47 -4.85
C ASN A 137 0.40 -26.83 -4.27
N ARG A 138 0.50 -27.23 -3.02
CA ARG A 138 1.78 -27.61 -2.41
C ARG A 138 2.57 -28.63 -3.24
N GLY A 139 1.88 -29.49 -3.96
CA GLY A 139 2.51 -30.46 -4.88
C GLY A 139 3.20 -29.77 -6.08
N GLU A 140 2.54 -28.82 -6.73
CA GLU A 140 3.09 -28.18 -7.95
C GLU A 140 4.25 -27.23 -7.65
N ILE A 141 4.17 -26.47 -6.55
CA ILE A 141 5.25 -25.50 -6.20
C ILE A 141 6.50 -26.24 -5.71
N VAL A 142 6.35 -27.33 -4.99
CA VAL A 142 7.48 -28.17 -4.60
C VAL A 142 8.13 -28.76 -5.85
N ILE A 143 7.35 -29.28 -6.80
CA ILE A 143 7.86 -29.82 -8.07
C ILE A 143 8.59 -28.73 -8.87
N VAL A 144 8.06 -27.52 -8.98
CA VAL A 144 8.73 -26.40 -9.70
C VAL A 144 10.02 -26.00 -8.98
N ALA A 145 10.01 -25.90 -7.66
CA ALA A 145 11.20 -25.55 -6.89
C ALA A 145 12.29 -26.62 -7.02
N GLU A 146 11.93 -27.89 -6.91
CA GLU A 146 12.83 -29.02 -7.09
C GLU A 146 13.39 -29.07 -8.51
N THR A 147 12.55 -28.87 -9.53
CA THR A 147 12.98 -28.85 -10.94
C THR A 147 13.98 -27.72 -11.22
N VAL A 148 13.75 -26.52 -10.66
CA VAL A 148 14.68 -25.38 -10.80
C VAL A 148 15.99 -25.67 -10.07
N GLN A 149 15.94 -26.27 -8.89
CA GLN A 149 17.13 -26.65 -8.14
C GLN A 149 17.96 -27.71 -8.88
N GLU A 150 17.31 -28.73 -9.44
CA GLU A 150 17.96 -29.77 -10.25
C GLU A 150 18.57 -29.18 -11.52
N PHE A 151 17.87 -28.26 -12.18
CA PHE A 151 18.38 -27.56 -13.36
C PHE A 151 19.64 -26.73 -13.05
N ILE A 152 19.63 -25.97 -11.93
CA ILE A 152 20.79 -25.20 -11.48
C ILE A 152 21.95 -26.13 -11.17
N THR A 153 21.71 -27.24 -10.48
CA THR A 153 22.72 -28.26 -10.14
C THR A 153 23.30 -28.90 -11.40
N ALA A 154 22.47 -29.22 -12.38
CA ALA A 154 22.92 -29.75 -13.66
C ALA A 154 23.77 -28.74 -14.44
N MET A 155 23.39 -27.48 -14.50
CA MET A 155 24.12 -26.41 -15.16
C MET A 155 25.48 -26.14 -14.47
N ASP A 156 25.53 -26.19 -13.15
CA ASP A 156 26.78 -26.08 -12.40
C ASP A 156 27.69 -27.28 -12.63
N GLY A 157 27.11 -28.50 -12.71
CA GLY A 157 27.86 -29.72 -13.06
C GLY A 157 28.48 -29.64 -14.45
N ILE A 158 27.78 -29.10 -15.42
CA ILE A 158 28.30 -28.84 -16.78
C ILE A 158 29.42 -27.79 -16.76
N LYS A 159 29.21 -26.68 -16.02
CA LYS A 159 30.21 -25.61 -15.88
C LYS A 159 31.50 -26.05 -15.23
N LEU A 160 31.42 -26.96 -14.25
CA LEU A 160 32.56 -27.50 -13.53
C LEU A 160 33.22 -28.70 -14.22
N GLY A 161 32.72 -29.11 -15.40
CA GLY A 161 33.30 -30.22 -16.17
C GLY A 161 33.16 -31.58 -15.51
N ASN A 162 32.29 -31.73 -14.53
CA ASN A 162 32.08 -32.96 -13.76
C ASN A 162 31.13 -33.98 -14.42
N PHE A 163 30.83 -33.84 -15.70
CA PHE A 163 30.15 -34.88 -16.47
C PHE A 163 31.17 -35.93 -16.93
N ALA A 164 31.46 -36.88 -16.08
CA ALA A 164 31.94 -38.17 -16.55
C ALA A 164 30.75 -38.94 -17.12
N PRO A 165 30.69 -39.23 -18.42
CA PRO A 165 29.64 -40.11 -18.95
C PRO A 165 29.90 -41.55 -18.46
N SER A 166 29.23 -41.94 -17.44
CA SER A 166 29.19 -43.35 -17.02
C SER A 166 28.19 -44.14 -17.85
N PHE A 167 28.48 -44.23 -19.15
CA PHE A 167 27.81 -45.17 -20.05
C PHE A 167 28.90 -45.87 -20.86
N TYR A 168 29.17 -47.07 -20.50
CA TYR A 168 29.59 -48.22 -21.21
C TYR A 168 30.51 -49.10 -20.39
N THR A 169 29.97 -50.17 -19.84
CA THR A 169 30.68 -51.45 -19.69
C THR A 169 29.79 -52.52 -20.34
N PRO A 170 30.37 -53.33 -21.24
CA PRO A 170 29.72 -54.40 -21.98
C PRO A 170 29.31 -55.58 -21.06
#